data_88e8b2c0ba8fb87c9c11966bf99b1377
#
_entry.id   88e8b2c0ba8fb87c9c11966bf99b1377
#
_cell.length_a   1.000
_cell.length_b   1.000
_cell.length_c   1.000
_cell.angle_alpha   90.00
_cell.angle_beta   90.00
_cell.angle_gamma   90.00
#
_symmetry.space_group_name_H-M   'P 1'
#
loop_
_entity.id
_entity.type
_entity.pdbx_description
1 polymer ?
#
loop_
_entity_poly.entity_id
_entity_poly.type
_entity_poly.pdbx_seq_one_letter_code
_entity_poly.pdbx_strand_id
1 'polypeptide(L)'
;STNKQAPVASLQEAVVKGLAADKGLFMPMSIKPLPQDFYDTIDSLSFQEIAYRVADAFFGEDIPADTLKQIVYDTLSFDVPLVKVADNIYSLELFHGPTLAFKDVGGRFMARLLGYFIKKEGQKNVNVLVATSGDTGSAVANGFLGVEGIHVYVLYPKGKVSEIQEKQFTTLGQNITALEVDGTFDDCQALVKSAFMDKELNEHLSLTSANSINVARFLPQAFYYFYAYAQLKRAGKADNAVICVPSGNFGNITAGLFGKKMGLPVKRFIAANNRNDIFYQYLQTGKYNPRPSIATIANAMDVGDPSNFARVLDLYSGSHADISAEISGTTYTDEQIRETVKETWKEHHYLLDPHGACGYRALVEGLKEGETGVFLETAHPAKFLETVESIIGEAVEIPVKLQEFMKGEKKSLQMTKDFADFKKYLLTL
;
A
#
# COMPACT_ATOMS: atom_id res chain seq x y z
N SER A 1 18.05 8.20 -6.19
CA SER A 1 17.00 7.63 -7.03
C SER A 1 17.35 6.24 -7.52
N THR A 2 16.36 5.45 -7.89
CA THR A 2 16.56 4.13 -8.50
C THR A 2 17.27 4.18 -9.85
N ASN A 3 17.20 5.29 -10.58
CA ASN A 3 17.89 5.48 -11.86
C ASN A 3 19.33 6.01 -11.72
N LYS A 4 19.75 6.36 -10.52
CA LYS A 4 21.13 6.78 -10.18
C LYS A 4 21.66 8.03 -10.91
N GLN A 5 20.81 8.81 -11.56
CA GLN A 5 21.21 10.00 -12.35
C GLN A 5 20.70 11.32 -11.73
N ALA A 6 19.81 11.25 -10.76
CA ALA A 6 19.34 12.45 -10.05
C ALA A 6 20.32 12.83 -8.92
N PRO A 7 20.43 14.12 -8.59
CA PRO A 7 21.19 14.54 -7.43
C PRO A 7 20.56 14.03 -6.13
N VAL A 8 21.34 13.95 -5.07
CA VAL A 8 20.85 13.62 -3.73
C VAL A 8 19.83 14.67 -3.30
N ALA A 9 18.67 14.21 -2.82
CA ALA A 9 17.60 15.06 -2.35
C ALA A 9 17.45 14.97 -0.83
N SER A 10 16.92 16.03 -0.20
CA SER A 10 16.49 15.97 1.18
C SER A 10 15.22 15.12 1.32
N LEU A 11 14.92 14.69 2.53
CA LEU A 11 13.67 13.99 2.80
C LEU A 11 12.46 14.85 2.40
N GLN A 12 12.47 16.13 2.77
CA GLN A 12 11.40 17.06 2.43
C GLN A 12 11.18 17.17 0.92
N GLU A 13 12.25 17.31 0.15
CA GLU A 13 12.19 17.36 -1.30
C GLU A 13 11.62 16.05 -1.88
N ALA A 14 12.06 14.91 -1.36
CA ALA A 14 11.58 13.60 -1.82
C ALA A 14 10.07 13.42 -1.56
N VAL A 15 9.57 13.84 -0.40
CA VAL A 15 8.16 13.76 -0.04
C VAL A 15 7.31 14.74 -0.84
N VAL A 16 7.76 15.99 -0.97
CA VAL A 16 7.02 17.03 -1.69
C VAL A 16 6.97 16.77 -3.19
N LYS A 17 8.09 16.34 -3.80
CA LYS A 17 8.14 16.02 -5.22
C LYS A 17 7.57 14.66 -5.57
N GLY A 18 7.76 13.66 -4.72
CA GLY A 18 7.30 12.30 -4.93
C GLY A 18 8.11 11.48 -5.94
N LEU A 19 8.63 12.09 -6.98
CA LEU A 19 9.41 11.45 -8.04
C LEU A 19 10.72 12.21 -8.26
N ALA A 20 11.82 11.48 -8.51
CA ALA A 20 13.12 12.08 -8.74
C ALA A 20 13.20 12.75 -10.13
N ALA A 21 14.14 13.68 -10.28
CA ALA A 21 14.33 14.45 -11.54
C ALA A 21 14.66 13.55 -12.75
N ASP A 22 15.28 12.38 -12.50
CA ASP A 22 15.61 11.39 -13.54
C ASP A 22 14.48 10.37 -13.78
N LYS A 23 13.29 10.64 -13.24
CA LYS A 23 12.10 9.77 -13.30
C LYS A 23 12.23 8.48 -12.49
N GLY A 24 13.32 8.31 -11.74
CA GLY A 24 13.48 7.21 -10.80
C GLY A 24 12.71 7.46 -9.51
N LEU A 25 12.59 6.41 -8.70
CA LEU A 25 11.97 6.49 -7.39
C LEU A 25 13.02 6.87 -6.34
N PHE A 26 12.63 7.68 -5.37
CA PHE A 26 13.52 8.00 -4.25
C PHE A 26 13.77 6.78 -3.37
N MET A 27 15.02 6.62 -2.96
CA MET A 27 15.50 5.61 -2.03
C MET A 27 16.29 6.27 -0.91
N PRO A 28 16.23 5.76 0.34
CA PRO A 28 17.14 6.24 1.38
C PRO A 28 18.61 5.98 0.98
N MET A 29 19.50 6.86 1.38
CA MET A 29 20.94 6.69 1.14
C MET A 29 21.49 5.43 1.79
N SER A 30 20.94 5.07 2.94
CA SER A 30 21.27 3.85 3.67
C SER A 30 20.06 3.37 4.45
N ILE A 31 20.01 2.07 4.70
CA ILE A 31 18.99 1.46 5.59
C ILE A 31 19.72 1.10 6.89
N LYS A 32 19.39 1.81 7.96
CA LYS A 32 20.02 1.63 9.27
C LYS A 32 19.47 0.39 9.97
N PRO A 33 20.31 -0.58 10.34
CA PRO A 33 19.84 -1.69 11.18
C PRO A 33 19.42 -1.17 12.56
N LEU A 34 18.38 -1.75 13.12
CA LEU A 34 17.98 -1.50 14.50
C LEU A 34 18.81 -2.38 15.45
N PRO A 35 19.08 -1.91 16.68
CA PRO A 35 19.90 -2.65 17.62
C PRO A 35 19.24 -3.96 18.07
N GLN A 36 20.05 -4.95 18.43
CA GLN A 36 19.57 -6.27 18.84
C GLN A 36 18.64 -6.22 20.05
N ASP A 37 18.89 -5.33 21.01
CA ASP A 37 18.04 -5.15 22.19
C ASP A 37 16.62 -4.69 21.83
N PHE A 38 16.44 -3.95 20.73
CA PHE A 38 15.12 -3.62 20.22
C PHE A 38 14.34 -4.89 19.87
N TYR A 39 14.96 -5.84 19.15
CA TYR A 39 14.31 -7.11 18.79
C TYR A 39 14.11 -8.02 20.00
N ASP A 40 15.03 -7.99 20.95
CA ASP A 40 14.95 -8.80 22.17
C ASP A 40 13.77 -8.38 23.06
N THR A 41 13.39 -7.11 23.04
CA THR A 41 12.33 -6.53 23.87
C THR A 41 11.08 -6.08 23.11
N ILE A 42 11.03 -6.32 21.81
CA ILE A 42 9.95 -5.80 20.94
C ILE A 42 8.56 -6.26 21.36
N ASP A 43 8.45 -7.46 21.92
CA ASP A 43 7.19 -8.02 22.41
C ASP A 43 6.63 -7.29 23.64
N SER A 44 7.42 -6.47 24.32
CA SER A 44 6.98 -5.62 25.42
C SER A 44 6.53 -4.22 24.99
N LEU A 45 6.73 -3.85 23.72
CA LEU A 45 6.45 -2.52 23.21
C LEU A 45 5.05 -2.44 22.57
N SER A 46 4.41 -1.28 22.67
CA SER A 46 3.17 -1.00 21.93
C SER A 46 3.45 -0.86 20.42
N PHE A 47 2.40 -0.99 19.62
CA PHE A 47 2.51 -0.76 18.18
C PHE A 47 3.07 0.64 17.86
N GLN A 48 2.57 1.67 18.52
CA GLN A 48 3.03 3.04 18.33
C GLN A 48 4.51 3.21 18.67
N GLU A 49 4.97 2.63 19.78
CA GLU A 49 6.39 2.71 20.17
C GLU A 49 7.29 1.98 19.19
N ILE A 50 6.89 0.78 18.74
CA ILE A 50 7.60 0.03 17.70
C ILE A 50 7.71 0.88 16.43
N ALA A 51 6.58 1.42 15.98
CA ALA A 51 6.52 2.22 14.77
C ALA A 51 7.36 3.49 14.88
N TYR A 52 7.37 4.14 16.05
CA TYR A 52 8.21 5.32 16.27
C TYR A 52 9.71 4.99 16.11
N ARG A 53 10.15 3.87 16.68
CA ARG A 53 11.55 3.42 16.56
C ARG A 53 11.95 3.14 15.11
N VAL A 54 11.05 2.52 14.35
CA VAL A 54 11.26 2.28 12.91
C VAL A 54 11.27 3.60 12.15
N ALA A 55 10.32 4.49 12.42
CA ALA A 55 10.24 5.80 11.78
C ALA A 55 11.47 6.67 12.08
N ASP A 56 11.98 6.63 13.30
CA ASP A 56 13.19 7.37 13.69
C ASP A 56 14.41 6.96 12.86
N ALA A 57 14.52 5.69 12.51
CA ALA A 57 15.62 5.19 11.67
C ALA A 57 15.58 5.79 10.25
N PHE A 58 14.41 6.15 9.74
CA PHE A 58 14.26 6.74 8.41
C PHE A 58 14.16 8.26 8.41
N PHE A 59 13.52 8.84 9.43
CA PHE A 59 13.08 10.24 9.44
C PHE A 59 13.68 11.07 10.58
N GLY A 60 14.33 10.42 11.55
CA GLY A 60 14.76 11.06 12.78
C GLY A 60 15.85 12.14 12.60
N GLU A 61 16.64 12.07 11.54
CA GLU A 61 17.64 13.11 11.23
C GLU A 61 17.01 14.38 10.65
N ASP A 62 15.83 14.26 10.07
CA ASP A 62 15.17 15.36 9.33
C ASP A 62 14.02 15.97 10.10
N ILE A 63 13.46 15.27 11.08
CA ILE A 63 12.26 15.69 11.82
C ILE A 63 12.53 15.65 13.32
N PRO A 64 12.19 16.72 14.08
CA PRO A 64 12.32 16.71 15.53
C PRO A 64 11.61 15.51 16.16
N ALA A 65 12.22 14.89 17.16
CA ALA A 65 11.74 13.66 17.79
C ALA A 65 10.29 13.76 18.27
N ASP A 66 9.90 14.83 18.93
CA ASP A 66 8.54 15.04 19.44
C ASP A 66 7.52 15.13 18.30
N THR A 67 7.87 15.83 17.22
CA THR A 67 7.03 15.96 16.03
C THR A 67 6.85 14.62 15.35
N LEU A 68 7.93 13.87 15.15
CA LEU A 68 7.86 12.55 14.51
C LEU A 68 7.03 11.57 15.35
N LYS A 69 7.21 11.59 16.66
CA LYS A 69 6.43 10.77 17.58
C LYS A 69 4.94 11.09 17.49
N GLN A 70 4.58 12.36 17.45
CA GLN A 70 3.19 12.78 17.30
C GLN A 70 2.61 12.33 15.96
N ILE A 71 3.35 12.48 14.85
CA ILE A 71 2.93 12.02 13.53
C ILE A 71 2.63 10.52 13.55
N VAL A 72 3.53 9.71 14.12
CA VAL A 72 3.39 8.26 14.20
C VAL A 72 2.17 7.88 15.05
N TYR A 73 2.05 8.45 16.25
CA TYR A 73 0.98 8.11 17.18
C TYR A 73 -0.39 8.51 16.63
N ASP A 74 -0.50 9.66 16.00
CA ASP A 74 -1.75 10.10 15.37
C ASP A 74 -2.11 9.24 14.15
N THR A 75 -1.10 8.77 13.42
CA THR A 75 -1.30 7.86 12.29
C THR A 75 -1.88 6.52 12.74
N LEU A 76 -1.35 5.96 13.82
CA LEU A 76 -1.69 4.62 14.32
C LEU A 76 -2.72 4.68 15.46
N SER A 77 -3.88 5.26 15.20
CA SER A 77 -5.01 5.33 16.14
C SER A 77 -5.86 4.04 16.16
N PHE A 78 -5.43 3.00 15.48
CA PHE A 78 -6.12 1.71 15.36
C PHE A 78 -5.11 0.55 15.47
N ASP A 79 -5.62 -0.63 15.84
CA ASP A 79 -4.79 -1.82 16.01
C ASP A 79 -4.61 -2.57 14.69
N VAL A 80 -3.58 -3.41 14.65
CA VAL A 80 -3.26 -4.34 13.55
C VAL A 80 -3.06 -5.73 14.16
N PRO A 81 -4.16 -6.40 14.55
CA PRO A 81 -4.05 -7.66 15.28
C PRO A 81 -3.60 -8.82 14.43
N LEU A 82 -2.83 -9.71 15.04
CA LEU A 82 -2.46 -11.00 14.49
C LEU A 82 -3.48 -12.05 14.95
N VAL A 83 -4.17 -12.69 14.01
CA VAL A 83 -5.26 -13.63 14.28
C VAL A 83 -4.90 -15.00 13.73
N LYS A 84 -4.97 -16.04 14.58
CA LYS A 84 -4.76 -17.42 14.12
C LYS A 84 -5.94 -17.86 13.25
N VAL A 85 -5.65 -18.34 12.05
CA VAL A 85 -6.65 -18.84 11.09
C VAL A 85 -6.62 -20.36 11.02
N ALA A 86 -5.44 -20.94 10.91
CA ALA A 86 -5.21 -22.39 10.83
C ALA A 86 -3.92 -22.73 11.57
N ASP A 87 -3.57 -24.01 11.63
CA ASP A 87 -2.32 -24.41 12.27
C ASP A 87 -1.12 -23.78 11.57
N ASN A 88 -0.32 -23.05 12.36
CA ASN A 88 0.86 -22.32 11.90
C ASN A 88 0.59 -21.22 10.85
N ILE A 89 -0.66 -20.82 10.66
CA ILE A 89 -1.04 -19.73 9.73
C ILE A 89 -1.83 -18.66 10.46
N TYR A 90 -1.34 -17.43 10.39
CA TYR A 90 -1.92 -16.24 11.01
C TYR A 90 -2.26 -15.19 9.96
N SER A 91 -3.35 -14.47 10.21
CA SER A 91 -3.72 -13.27 9.47
C SER A 91 -3.22 -12.04 10.23
N LEU A 92 -2.49 -11.17 9.56
CA LEU A 92 -2.25 -9.81 10.05
C LEU A 92 -3.36 -8.92 9.49
N GLU A 93 -4.32 -8.56 10.33
CA GLU A 93 -5.50 -7.80 9.93
C GLU A 93 -5.18 -6.32 9.81
N LEU A 94 -5.00 -5.86 8.57
CA LEU A 94 -4.63 -4.48 8.23
C LEU A 94 -5.86 -3.60 7.91
N PHE A 95 -7.05 -4.03 8.31
CA PHE A 95 -8.31 -3.41 7.88
C PHE A 95 -9.10 -2.75 9.02
N HIS A 96 -8.45 -2.38 10.12
CA HIS A 96 -9.11 -1.75 11.27
C HIS A 96 -8.98 -0.21 11.28
N GLY A 97 -8.35 0.37 10.27
CA GLY A 97 -8.25 1.81 10.10
C GLY A 97 -9.54 2.46 9.57
N PRO A 98 -9.53 3.78 9.34
CA PRO A 98 -10.72 4.52 8.93
C PRO A 98 -11.41 4.04 7.66
N THR A 99 -10.64 3.55 6.67
CA THR A 99 -11.18 3.07 5.40
C THR A 99 -11.14 1.56 5.24
N LEU A 100 -10.76 0.85 6.29
CA LEU A 100 -10.73 -0.61 6.36
C LEU A 100 -9.82 -1.26 5.30
N ALA A 101 -8.67 -0.65 5.04
CA ALA A 101 -7.61 -1.18 4.18
C ALA A 101 -6.23 -0.84 4.73
N PHE A 102 -5.22 -1.65 4.37
CA PHE A 102 -3.85 -1.47 4.85
C PHE A 102 -3.25 -0.10 4.51
N LYS A 103 -3.76 0.52 3.47
CA LYS A 103 -3.27 1.80 2.94
C LYS A 103 -3.57 2.98 3.87
N ASP A 104 -4.41 2.80 4.88
CA ASP A 104 -4.66 3.81 5.90
C ASP A 104 -3.37 4.22 6.62
N VAL A 105 -2.47 3.29 6.88
CA VAL A 105 -1.19 3.60 7.53
C VAL A 105 -0.37 4.58 6.68
N GLY A 106 -0.12 4.24 5.43
CA GLY A 106 0.67 5.10 4.53
C GLY A 106 -0.03 6.41 4.17
N GLY A 107 -1.34 6.37 3.92
CA GLY A 107 -2.12 7.56 3.58
C GLY A 107 -2.17 8.58 4.73
N ARG A 108 -2.42 8.14 5.94
CA ARG A 108 -2.45 8.98 7.14
C ARG A 108 -1.08 9.53 7.49
N PHE A 109 -0.05 8.69 7.41
CA PHE A 109 1.33 9.11 7.68
C PHE A 109 1.79 10.19 6.69
N MET A 110 1.59 9.95 5.40
CA MET A 110 1.96 10.92 4.36
C MET A 110 1.23 12.25 4.54
N ALA A 111 -0.07 12.21 4.85
CA ALA A 111 -0.86 13.44 5.06
C ALA A 111 -0.28 14.31 6.19
N ARG A 112 0.11 13.69 7.29
CA ARG A 112 0.68 14.38 8.44
C ARG A 112 2.08 14.88 8.15
N LEU A 113 2.89 14.08 7.49
CA LEU A 113 4.26 14.46 7.14
C LEU A 113 4.30 15.58 6.11
N LEU A 114 3.50 15.47 5.05
CA LEU A 114 3.41 16.50 4.01
C LEU A 114 2.83 17.79 4.59
N GLY A 115 1.80 17.72 5.43
CA GLY A 115 1.25 18.84 6.13
C GLY A 115 2.28 19.57 7.00
N TYR A 116 3.13 18.82 7.69
CA TYR A 116 4.23 19.38 8.48
C TYR A 116 5.22 20.17 7.60
N PHE A 117 5.67 19.60 6.50
CA PHE A 117 6.62 20.26 5.61
C PHE A 117 6.02 21.50 4.94
N ILE A 118 4.77 21.44 4.51
CA ILE A 118 4.07 22.58 3.89
C ILE A 118 3.94 23.73 4.87
N LYS A 119 3.54 23.44 6.11
CA LYS A 119 3.43 24.46 7.18
C LYS A 119 4.79 25.08 7.51
N LYS A 120 5.84 24.26 7.57
CA LYS A 120 7.22 24.70 7.86
C LYS A 120 7.74 25.67 6.80
N GLU A 121 7.44 25.43 5.51
CA GLU A 121 7.86 26.28 4.40
C GLU A 121 6.93 27.48 4.15
N GLY A 122 5.76 27.50 4.77
CA GLY A 122 4.74 28.50 4.44
C GLY A 122 4.15 28.35 3.05
N GLN A 123 4.32 27.17 2.43
CA GLN A 123 3.79 26.86 1.11
C GLN A 123 2.28 26.68 1.18
N LYS A 124 1.57 27.07 0.12
CA LYS A 124 0.12 26.90 -0.03
C LYS A 124 -0.21 26.27 -1.37
N ASN A 125 -1.39 25.66 -1.44
CA ASN A 125 -1.94 25.12 -2.70
C ASN A 125 -1.09 24.01 -3.32
N VAL A 126 -0.74 23.01 -2.53
CA VAL A 126 -0.16 21.77 -3.04
C VAL A 126 -1.28 20.88 -3.57
N ASN A 127 -1.12 20.39 -4.78
CA ASN A 127 -2.09 19.53 -5.45
C ASN A 127 -1.56 18.10 -5.46
N VAL A 128 -2.24 17.22 -4.75
CA VAL A 128 -1.92 15.80 -4.67
C VAL A 128 -2.70 15.06 -5.74
N LEU A 129 -2.00 14.38 -6.64
CA LEU A 129 -2.61 13.51 -7.64
C LEU A 129 -2.46 12.06 -7.20
N VAL A 130 -3.53 11.29 -7.26
CA VAL A 130 -3.51 9.88 -6.92
C VAL A 130 -4.36 9.08 -7.91
N ALA A 131 -3.72 8.11 -8.58
CA ALA A 131 -4.44 7.10 -9.36
C ALA A 131 -4.78 5.92 -8.45
N THR A 132 -6.00 5.40 -8.54
CA THR A 132 -6.45 4.34 -7.65
C THR A 132 -7.22 3.24 -8.36
N SER A 133 -7.05 2.01 -7.88
CA SER A 133 -7.93 0.88 -8.15
C SER A 133 -9.02 0.70 -7.07
N GLY A 134 -9.10 1.64 -6.11
CA GLY A 134 -10.10 1.68 -5.05
C GLY A 134 -9.53 2.07 -3.68
N ASP A 135 -8.75 1.20 -3.06
CA ASP A 135 -8.29 1.37 -1.68
C ASP A 135 -7.27 2.50 -1.48
N THR A 136 -6.38 2.71 -2.44
CA THR A 136 -5.41 3.82 -2.37
C THR A 136 -6.13 5.17 -2.33
N GLY A 137 -7.07 5.38 -3.24
CA GLY A 137 -7.85 6.61 -3.29
C GLY A 137 -8.67 6.82 -2.02
N SER A 138 -9.27 5.75 -1.50
CA SER A 138 -10.03 5.79 -0.24
C SER A 138 -9.13 6.24 0.93
N ALA A 139 -7.99 5.60 1.11
CA ALA A 139 -7.06 5.89 2.20
C ALA A 139 -6.43 7.28 2.09
N VAL A 140 -6.00 7.68 0.90
CA VAL A 140 -5.39 8.98 0.66
C VAL A 140 -6.43 10.09 0.87
N ALA A 141 -7.59 9.99 0.26
CA ALA A 141 -8.64 11.00 0.40
C ALA A 141 -9.04 11.20 1.87
N ASN A 142 -9.27 10.12 2.60
CA ASN A 142 -9.60 10.19 4.02
C ASN A 142 -8.43 10.72 4.87
N GLY A 143 -7.20 10.32 4.58
CA GLY A 143 -6.01 10.79 5.29
C GLY A 143 -5.76 12.29 5.13
N PHE A 144 -6.01 12.84 3.95
CA PHE A 144 -5.80 14.25 3.62
C PHE A 144 -7.04 15.14 3.84
N LEU A 145 -8.20 14.55 4.17
CA LEU A 145 -9.43 15.32 4.33
C LEU A 145 -9.25 16.45 5.35
N GLY A 146 -9.53 17.69 4.92
CA GLY A 146 -9.43 18.87 5.76
C GLY A 146 -8.01 19.37 6.06
N VAL A 147 -6.97 18.79 5.45
CA VAL A 147 -5.59 19.26 5.63
C VAL A 147 -5.41 20.59 4.89
N GLU A 148 -5.08 21.64 5.64
CA GLU A 148 -4.92 22.98 5.11
C GLU A 148 -3.78 23.07 4.08
N GLY A 149 -4.02 23.77 2.98
CA GLY A 149 -3.03 24.02 1.93
C GLY A 149 -2.85 22.86 0.95
N ILE A 150 -3.62 21.79 1.09
CA ILE A 150 -3.55 20.60 0.22
C ILE A 150 -4.90 20.34 -0.43
N HIS A 151 -4.90 20.12 -1.75
CA HIS A 151 -6.07 19.62 -2.48
C HIS A 151 -5.70 18.27 -3.12
N VAL A 152 -6.60 17.30 -3.02
CA VAL A 152 -6.39 15.93 -3.54
C VAL A 152 -7.31 15.66 -4.73
N TYR A 153 -6.73 15.18 -5.82
CA TYR A 153 -7.44 14.73 -7.02
C TYR A 153 -7.27 13.22 -7.15
N VAL A 154 -8.39 12.51 -7.01
CA VAL A 154 -8.45 11.04 -7.07
C VAL A 154 -8.92 10.62 -8.46
N LEU A 155 -8.03 9.98 -9.24
CA LEU A 155 -8.36 9.44 -10.56
C LEU A 155 -8.65 7.94 -10.43
N TYR A 156 -9.84 7.53 -10.85
CA TYR A 156 -10.23 6.13 -10.75
C TYR A 156 -10.92 5.64 -12.03
N PRO A 157 -10.79 4.34 -12.37
CA PRO A 157 -11.38 3.80 -13.59
C PRO A 157 -12.89 3.57 -13.42
N LYS A 158 -13.67 4.17 -14.32
CA LYS A 158 -15.12 4.07 -14.34
C LYS A 158 -15.59 2.61 -14.36
N GLY A 159 -16.46 2.26 -13.41
CA GLY A 159 -17.07 0.94 -13.33
C GLY A 159 -16.13 -0.20 -12.92
N LYS A 160 -14.90 0.09 -12.50
CA LYS A 160 -13.88 -0.93 -12.17
C LYS A 160 -13.45 -0.93 -10.70
N VAL A 161 -14.12 -0.14 -9.87
CA VAL A 161 -13.97 -0.17 -8.41
C VAL A 161 -15.29 -0.60 -7.79
N SER A 162 -15.26 -1.18 -6.59
CA SER A 162 -16.51 -1.55 -5.91
C SER A 162 -17.30 -0.30 -5.52
N GLU A 163 -18.61 -0.42 -5.36
CA GLU A 163 -19.47 0.71 -4.94
C GLU A 163 -19.00 1.28 -3.60
N ILE A 164 -18.64 0.41 -2.67
CA ILE A 164 -18.15 0.81 -1.34
C ILE A 164 -16.85 1.58 -1.45
N GLN A 165 -15.90 1.08 -2.24
CA GLN A 165 -14.62 1.77 -2.47
C GLN A 165 -14.85 3.15 -3.10
N GLU A 166 -15.68 3.23 -4.11
CA GLU A 166 -15.99 4.48 -4.80
C GLU A 166 -16.58 5.52 -3.84
N LYS A 167 -17.53 5.13 -3.03
CA LYS A 167 -18.15 6.04 -2.06
C LYS A 167 -17.20 6.54 -0.98
N GLN A 168 -16.13 5.82 -0.69
CA GLN A 168 -15.14 6.26 0.29
C GLN A 168 -14.34 7.50 -0.13
N PHE A 169 -14.29 7.86 -1.41
CA PHE A 169 -13.63 9.08 -1.88
C PHE A 169 -14.53 10.01 -2.69
N THR A 170 -15.68 9.56 -3.15
CA THR A 170 -16.60 10.41 -3.93
C THR A 170 -17.60 11.18 -3.08
N THR A 171 -17.72 10.85 -1.80
CA THR A 171 -18.69 11.45 -0.89
C THR A 171 -18.12 12.51 0.05
N LEU A 172 -16.81 12.74 0.01
CA LEU A 172 -16.12 13.56 1.01
C LEU A 172 -16.22 15.06 0.78
N GLY A 173 -16.12 15.52 -0.47
CA GLY A 173 -16.12 16.95 -0.76
C GLY A 173 -14.91 17.68 -0.17
N GLN A 174 -15.08 18.90 0.28
CA GLN A 174 -14.03 19.76 0.85
C GLN A 174 -12.81 19.87 -0.09
N ASN A 175 -11.62 19.48 0.37
CA ASN A 175 -10.38 19.51 -0.40
C ASN A 175 -10.15 18.24 -1.25
N ILE A 176 -11.17 17.42 -1.46
CA ILE A 176 -11.09 16.18 -2.23
C ILE A 176 -11.95 16.28 -3.49
N THR A 177 -11.36 16.02 -4.65
CA THR A 177 -12.06 15.95 -5.93
C THR A 177 -11.84 14.58 -6.56
N ALA A 178 -12.92 13.89 -6.92
CA ALA A 178 -12.87 12.60 -7.58
C ALA A 178 -13.06 12.79 -9.09
N LEU A 179 -12.17 12.18 -9.89
CA LEU A 179 -12.20 12.18 -11.35
C LEU A 179 -12.44 10.76 -11.85
N GLU A 180 -13.64 10.54 -12.42
CA GLU A 180 -14.03 9.26 -12.98
C GLU A 180 -13.53 9.16 -14.41
N VAL A 181 -12.49 8.32 -14.62
CA VAL A 181 -11.79 8.19 -15.89
C VAL A 181 -12.40 7.07 -16.72
N ASP A 182 -12.75 7.35 -17.96
CA ASP A 182 -13.22 6.34 -18.91
C ASP A 182 -12.03 5.55 -19.47
N GLY A 183 -11.53 4.61 -18.66
CA GLY A 183 -10.34 3.82 -18.96
C GLY A 183 -10.05 2.79 -17.88
N THR A 184 -8.79 2.36 -17.83
CA THR A 184 -8.26 1.39 -16.86
C THR A 184 -7.50 2.09 -15.74
N PHE A 185 -7.11 1.32 -14.71
CA PHE A 185 -6.18 1.81 -13.69
C PHE A 185 -4.84 2.27 -14.31
N ASP A 186 -4.33 1.51 -15.27
CA ASP A 186 -3.08 1.88 -15.98
C ASP A 186 -3.24 3.22 -16.72
N ASP A 187 -4.42 3.49 -17.28
CA ASP A 187 -4.73 4.79 -17.90
C ASP A 187 -4.71 5.92 -16.86
N CYS A 188 -5.29 5.69 -15.68
CA CYS A 188 -5.23 6.65 -14.57
C CYS A 188 -3.79 6.94 -14.14
N GLN A 189 -2.96 5.92 -14.00
CA GLN A 189 -1.53 6.08 -13.69
C GLN A 189 -0.79 6.84 -14.77
N ALA A 190 -1.09 6.56 -16.04
CA ALA A 190 -0.48 7.25 -17.16
C ALA A 190 -0.81 8.75 -17.17
N LEU A 191 -2.04 9.13 -16.85
CA LEU A 191 -2.45 10.53 -16.71
C LEU A 191 -1.65 11.24 -15.62
N VAL A 192 -1.51 10.61 -14.45
CA VAL A 192 -0.74 11.18 -13.33
C VAL A 192 0.72 11.34 -13.70
N LYS A 193 1.34 10.30 -14.28
CA LYS A 193 2.75 10.37 -14.74
C LYS A 193 2.96 11.47 -15.78
N SER A 194 2.04 11.59 -16.74
CA SER A 194 2.11 12.62 -17.76
C SER A 194 2.04 14.04 -17.19
N ALA A 195 1.21 14.24 -16.16
CA ALA A 195 1.13 15.52 -15.46
C ALA A 195 2.45 15.88 -14.78
N PHE A 196 3.12 14.92 -14.16
CA PHE A 196 4.44 15.16 -13.54
C PHE A 196 5.54 15.48 -14.51
N MET A 197 5.40 15.05 -15.76
CA MET A 197 6.38 15.30 -16.82
C MET A 197 6.07 16.54 -17.63
N ASP A 198 4.89 17.11 -17.49
CA ASP A 198 4.47 18.28 -18.27
C ASP A 198 5.07 19.56 -17.69
N LYS A 199 5.92 20.20 -18.46
CA LYS A 199 6.64 21.40 -18.02
C LYS A 199 5.69 22.54 -17.66
N GLU A 200 4.70 22.81 -18.52
CA GLU A 200 3.72 23.87 -18.31
C GLU A 200 2.93 23.69 -17.02
N LEU A 201 2.46 22.46 -16.74
CA LEU A 201 1.75 22.15 -15.50
C LEU A 201 2.63 22.35 -14.27
N ASN A 202 3.89 21.93 -14.32
CA ASN A 202 4.80 22.05 -13.18
C ASN A 202 5.30 23.47 -12.94
N GLU A 203 5.25 24.33 -13.95
CA GLU A 203 5.48 25.77 -13.80
C GLU A 203 4.27 26.49 -13.21
N HIS A 204 3.07 25.98 -13.45
CA HIS A 204 1.80 26.58 -13.03
C HIS A 204 1.31 26.07 -11.67
N LEU A 205 1.49 24.78 -11.39
CA LEU A 205 0.99 24.09 -10.21
C LEU A 205 2.10 23.41 -9.41
N SER A 206 1.94 23.35 -8.09
CA SER A 206 2.74 22.48 -7.25
C SER A 206 2.07 21.10 -7.17
N LEU A 207 2.67 20.11 -7.84
CA LEU A 207 2.14 18.76 -7.94
C LEU A 207 2.94 17.77 -7.12
N THR A 208 2.26 16.87 -6.43
CA THR A 208 2.88 15.69 -5.79
C THR A 208 1.99 14.47 -5.95
N SER A 209 2.59 13.27 -5.90
CA SER A 209 1.87 12.01 -5.98
C SER A 209 1.71 11.38 -4.60
N ALA A 210 0.51 10.89 -4.30
CA ALA A 210 0.25 10.09 -3.11
C ALA A 210 0.19 8.59 -3.40
N ASN A 211 0.61 8.13 -4.55
CA ASN A 211 0.74 6.72 -4.86
C ASN A 211 1.92 6.08 -4.12
N SER A 212 2.03 4.76 -4.16
CA SER A 212 3.07 3.99 -3.47
C SER A 212 4.51 4.28 -3.92
N ILE A 213 4.67 5.09 -4.97
CA ILE A 213 5.99 5.60 -5.41
C ILE A 213 6.55 6.63 -4.43
N ASN A 214 5.70 7.35 -3.69
CA ASN A 214 6.15 8.34 -2.72
C ASN A 214 6.70 7.65 -1.46
N VAL A 215 7.88 8.06 -1.02
CA VAL A 215 8.56 7.48 0.17
C VAL A 215 7.72 7.60 1.44
N ALA A 216 6.93 8.67 1.57
CA ALA A 216 6.05 8.87 2.71
C ALA A 216 4.84 7.92 2.72
N ARG A 217 4.53 7.31 1.58
CA ARG A 217 3.45 6.33 1.45
C ARG A 217 3.92 4.90 1.70
N PHE A 218 5.06 4.48 1.17
CA PHE A 218 5.46 3.09 1.29
C PHE A 218 6.29 2.79 2.55
N LEU A 219 7.21 3.68 2.97
CA LEU A 219 8.05 3.43 4.14
C LEU A 219 7.27 3.12 5.42
N PRO A 220 6.18 3.86 5.74
CA PRO A 220 5.40 3.56 6.96
C PRO A 220 4.77 2.17 6.98
N GLN A 221 4.62 1.54 5.83
CA GLN A 221 4.12 0.16 5.77
C GLN A 221 5.08 -0.84 6.41
N ALA A 222 6.35 -0.47 6.62
CA ALA A 222 7.27 -1.30 7.39
C ALA A 222 6.81 -1.49 8.84
N PHE A 223 6.10 -0.53 9.43
CA PHE A 223 5.70 -0.53 10.83
C PHE A 223 4.96 -1.81 11.22
N TYR A 224 3.98 -2.24 10.45
CA TYR A 224 3.17 -3.39 10.83
C TYR A 224 3.90 -4.73 10.63
N TYR A 225 4.97 -4.80 9.85
CA TYR A 225 5.82 -6.00 9.78
C TYR A 225 6.55 -6.23 11.11
N PHE A 226 7.08 -5.17 11.71
CA PHE A 226 7.72 -5.25 13.02
C PHE A 226 6.70 -5.62 14.10
N TYR A 227 5.50 -5.07 14.02
CA TYR A 227 4.43 -5.41 14.96
C TYR A 227 3.93 -6.85 14.79
N ALA A 228 3.88 -7.36 13.58
CA ALA A 228 3.59 -8.78 13.33
C ALA A 228 4.61 -9.68 14.04
N TYR A 229 5.89 -9.35 13.90
CA TYR A 229 6.97 -10.08 14.59
C TYR A 229 6.81 -10.01 16.12
N ALA A 230 6.52 -8.83 16.66
CA ALA A 230 6.27 -8.68 18.10
C ALA A 230 5.12 -9.56 18.60
N GLN A 231 4.04 -9.60 17.85
CA GLN A 231 2.87 -10.43 18.19
C GLN A 231 3.17 -11.94 18.07
N LEU A 232 3.93 -12.36 17.05
CA LEU A 232 4.40 -13.75 16.94
C LEU A 232 5.29 -14.11 18.12
N LYS A 233 6.16 -13.21 18.54
CA LYS A 233 7.05 -13.44 19.69
C LYS A 233 6.26 -13.61 20.99
N ARG A 234 5.22 -12.78 21.19
CA ARG A 234 4.29 -12.94 22.32
C ARG A 234 3.59 -14.31 22.33
N ALA A 235 3.30 -14.83 21.15
CA ALA A 235 2.65 -16.15 20.98
C ALA A 235 3.64 -17.32 21.00
N GLY A 236 4.94 -17.09 21.12
CA GLY A 236 5.96 -18.14 21.05
C GLY A 236 6.14 -18.73 19.65
N LYS A 237 5.81 -17.98 18.61
CA LYS A 237 5.77 -18.44 17.20
C LYS A 237 6.68 -17.63 16.26
N ALA A 238 7.64 -16.87 16.80
CA ALA A 238 8.50 -15.99 16.00
C ALA A 238 9.60 -16.70 15.23
N ASP A 239 9.92 -17.97 15.59
CA ASP A 239 10.98 -18.70 14.90
C ASP A 239 10.54 -19.12 13.50
N ASN A 240 11.42 -18.93 12.51
CA ASN A 240 11.16 -19.27 11.11
C ASN A 240 9.89 -18.66 10.53
N ALA A 241 9.65 -17.38 10.82
CA ALA A 241 8.50 -16.66 10.30
C ALA A 241 8.59 -16.45 8.79
N VAL A 242 7.52 -16.78 8.08
CA VAL A 242 7.33 -16.56 6.64
C VAL A 242 6.19 -15.58 6.47
N ILE A 243 6.43 -14.48 5.76
CA ILE A 243 5.38 -13.49 5.50
C ILE A 243 4.96 -13.53 4.04
N CYS A 244 3.67 -13.73 3.81
CA CYS A 244 3.08 -13.69 2.47
C CYS A 244 2.31 -12.39 2.27
N VAL A 245 2.65 -11.69 1.19
CA VAL A 245 2.08 -10.38 0.86
C VAL A 245 1.34 -10.46 -0.46
N PRO A 246 0.00 -10.23 -0.45
CA PRO A 246 -0.73 -9.98 -1.70
C PRO A 246 -0.16 -8.72 -2.36
N SER A 247 0.31 -8.83 -3.59
CA SER A 247 1.16 -7.82 -4.20
C SER A 247 0.64 -7.32 -5.54
N GLY A 248 0.35 -6.02 -5.63
CA GLY A 248 0.02 -5.31 -6.85
C GLY A 248 1.16 -4.38 -7.29
N ASN A 249 1.26 -3.18 -6.73
CA ASN A 249 2.34 -2.22 -7.01
C ASN A 249 3.64 -2.51 -6.24
N PHE A 250 3.66 -3.49 -5.38
CA PHE A 250 4.83 -3.94 -4.61
C PHE A 250 5.34 -2.95 -3.54
N GLY A 251 4.58 -1.90 -3.23
CA GLY A 251 4.94 -0.98 -2.14
C GLY A 251 4.94 -1.68 -0.79
N ASN A 252 3.94 -2.50 -0.51
CA ASN A 252 3.79 -3.20 0.75
C ASN A 252 4.95 -4.18 1.00
N ILE A 253 5.20 -5.12 0.09
CA ILE A 253 6.29 -6.09 0.26
C ILE A 253 7.65 -5.40 0.30
N THR A 254 7.86 -4.33 -0.48
CA THR A 254 9.11 -3.55 -0.46
C THR A 254 9.38 -3.00 0.94
N ALA A 255 8.36 -2.48 1.62
CA ALA A 255 8.50 -2.03 3.01
C ALA A 255 8.91 -3.17 3.95
N GLY A 256 8.34 -4.36 3.76
CA GLY A 256 8.74 -5.56 4.49
C GLY A 256 10.20 -5.95 4.24
N LEU A 257 10.66 -5.85 3.00
CA LEU A 257 12.05 -6.11 2.63
C LEU A 257 13.00 -5.09 3.28
N PHE A 258 12.59 -3.83 3.39
CA PHE A 258 13.33 -2.83 4.15
C PHE A 258 13.45 -3.25 5.61
N GLY A 259 12.36 -3.73 6.21
CA GLY A 259 12.37 -4.26 7.56
C GLY A 259 13.40 -5.39 7.73
N LYS A 260 13.47 -6.31 6.77
CA LYS A 260 14.47 -7.38 6.79
C LYS A 260 15.91 -6.84 6.74
N LYS A 261 16.16 -5.83 5.92
CA LYS A 261 17.46 -5.13 5.86
C LYS A 261 17.78 -4.39 7.16
N MET A 262 16.78 -4.03 7.95
CA MET A 262 16.96 -3.43 9.28
C MET A 262 17.19 -4.46 10.38
N GLY A 263 17.19 -5.74 10.06
CA GLY A 263 17.43 -6.83 11.01
C GLY A 263 16.17 -7.58 11.46
N LEU A 264 14.99 -7.25 10.92
CA LEU A 264 13.76 -7.96 11.26
C LEU A 264 13.90 -9.45 10.96
N PRO A 265 13.70 -10.34 11.97
CA PRO A 265 13.95 -11.77 11.82
C PRO A 265 12.84 -12.49 11.05
N VAL A 266 12.71 -12.20 9.78
CA VAL A 266 11.83 -12.90 8.83
C VAL A 266 12.68 -13.85 8.00
N LYS A 267 12.30 -15.12 7.96
CA LYS A 267 13.05 -16.15 7.23
C LYS A 267 12.99 -15.92 5.73
N ARG A 268 11.80 -15.66 5.20
CA ARG A 268 11.55 -15.42 3.78
C ARG A 268 10.20 -14.77 3.54
N PHE A 269 10.02 -14.23 2.34
CA PHE A 269 8.76 -13.65 1.89
C PHE A 269 8.15 -14.47 0.76
N ILE A 270 6.84 -14.39 0.63
CA ILE A 270 6.09 -14.87 -0.53
C ILE A 270 5.33 -13.70 -1.12
N ALA A 271 5.55 -13.40 -2.39
CA ALA A 271 4.75 -12.43 -3.13
C ALA A 271 3.61 -13.17 -3.83
N ALA A 272 2.38 -12.99 -3.36
CA ALA A 272 1.22 -13.60 -3.97
C ALA A 272 0.63 -12.69 -5.03
N ASN A 273 0.48 -13.18 -6.25
CA ASN A 273 -0.16 -12.48 -7.35
C ASN A 273 -1.51 -13.13 -7.71
N ASN A 274 -2.38 -12.33 -8.33
CA ASN A 274 -3.47 -12.83 -9.16
C ASN A 274 -2.95 -13.10 -10.58
N ARG A 275 -3.81 -13.11 -11.60
CA ARG A 275 -3.39 -13.33 -12.99
C ARG A 275 -2.48 -12.23 -13.56
N ASN A 276 -2.38 -11.10 -12.88
CA ASN A 276 -1.40 -10.06 -13.19
C ASN A 276 -0.08 -10.42 -12.50
N ASP A 277 0.58 -11.43 -13.00
CA ASP A 277 1.67 -12.14 -12.36
C ASP A 277 3.06 -11.80 -12.92
N ILE A 278 3.28 -10.53 -13.24
CA ILE A 278 4.52 -10.01 -13.83
C ILE A 278 5.73 -10.39 -12.97
N PHE A 279 5.62 -10.22 -11.66
CA PHE A 279 6.71 -10.56 -10.73
C PHE A 279 6.93 -12.07 -10.61
N TYR A 280 5.86 -12.87 -10.58
CA TYR A 280 5.96 -14.32 -10.60
C TYR A 280 6.73 -14.79 -11.84
N GLN A 281 6.40 -14.28 -13.02
CA GLN A 281 7.11 -14.60 -14.25
C GLN A 281 8.58 -14.16 -14.19
N TYR A 282 8.86 -12.99 -13.61
CA TYR A 282 10.23 -12.56 -13.39
C TYR A 282 11.02 -13.55 -12.53
N LEU A 283 10.44 -14.04 -11.44
CA LEU A 283 11.10 -15.06 -10.60
C LEU A 283 11.41 -16.34 -11.37
N GLN A 284 10.52 -16.74 -12.27
CA GLN A 284 10.69 -17.97 -13.08
C GLN A 284 11.70 -17.79 -14.21
N THR A 285 11.76 -16.64 -14.85
CA THR A 285 12.50 -16.42 -16.10
C THR A 285 13.72 -15.51 -15.98
N GLY A 286 13.82 -14.70 -14.92
CA GLY A 286 14.81 -13.64 -14.80
C GLY A 286 14.50 -12.41 -15.67
N LYS A 287 13.37 -12.39 -16.37
CA LYS A 287 12.96 -11.29 -17.27
C LYS A 287 11.73 -10.58 -16.73
N TYR A 288 11.82 -9.26 -16.65
CA TYR A 288 10.71 -8.40 -16.29
C TYR A 288 9.99 -7.92 -17.55
N ASN A 289 8.79 -8.43 -17.77
CA ASN A 289 7.98 -8.14 -18.96
C ASN A 289 6.63 -7.55 -18.54
N PRO A 290 6.53 -6.22 -18.35
CA PRO A 290 5.24 -5.59 -18.08
C PRO A 290 4.27 -5.80 -19.23
N ARG A 291 2.99 -5.92 -18.91
CA ARG A 291 1.91 -6.10 -19.87
C ARG A 291 0.63 -5.42 -19.39
N PRO A 292 -0.36 -5.20 -20.27
CA PRO A 292 -1.66 -4.64 -19.84
C PRO A 292 -2.29 -5.48 -18.74
N SER A 293 -2.87 -4.83 -17.75
CA SER A 293 -3.55 -5.52 -16.65
C SER A 293 -4.83 -6.20 -17.11
N ILE A 294 -5.16 -7.29 -16.42
CA ILE A 294 -6.39 -8.06 -16.61
C ILE A 294 -7.27 -7.85 -15.40
N ALA A 295 -8.56 -7.57 -15.60
CA ALA A 295 -9.51 -7.41 -14.50
C ALA A 295 -9.73 -8.72 -13.76
N THR A 296 -9.64 -8.69 -12.43
CA THR A 296 -9.86 -9.83 -11.55
C THR A 296 -10.74 -9.43 -10.36
N ILE A 297 -11.19 -10.43 -9.58
CA ILE A 297 -11.93 -10.18 -8.34
C ILE A 297 -11.04 -9.62 -7.21
N ALA A 298 -9.73 -9.73 -7.32
CA ALA A 298 -8.76 -9.10 -6.42
C ALA A 298 -8.20 -7.83 -7.07
N ASN A 299 -9.05 -6.85 -7.30
CA ASN A 299 -8.83 -5.71 -8.20
C ASN A 299 -7.65 -4.81 -7.82
N ALA A 300 -7.31 -4.70 -6.55
CA ALA A 300 -6.15 -3.88 -6.12
C ALA A 300 -4.81 -4.46 -6.58
N MET A 301 -4.80 -5.72 -7.02
CA MET A 301 -3.63 -6.39 -7.58
C MET A 301 -3.64 -6.42 -9.12
N ASP A 302 -4.58 -5.74 -9.77
CA ASP A 302 -4.69 -5.63 -11.22
C ASP A 302 -3.69 -4.60 -11.74
N VAL A 303 -2.42 -4.94 -11.67
CA VAL A 303 -1.30 -4.06 -12.02
C VAL A 303 -0.41 -4.77 -13.03
N GLY A 304 -0.27 -4.16 -14.21
CA GLY A 304 0.52 -4.71 -15.32
C GLY A 304 1.99 -4.32 -15.30
N ASP A 305 2.34 -3.28 -14.53
CA ASP A 305 3.71 -2.79 -14.39
C ASP A 305 3.92 -2.29 -12.95
N PRO A 306 4.30 -3.18 -12.02
CA PRO A 306 4.50 -2.84 -10.62
C PRO A 306 5.56 -1.74 -10.43
N SER A 307 5.13 -0.55 -10.03
CA SER A 307 6.00 0.64 -9.92
C SER A 307 7.17 0.42 -8.95
N ASN A 308 6.97 -0.29 -7.85
CA ASN A 308 8.00 -0.52 -6.83
C ASN A 308 8.96 -1.68 -7.17
N PHE A 309 8.80 -2.34 -8.32
CA PHE A 309 9.77 -3.33 -8.77
C PHE A 309 11.18 -2.73 -8.88
N ALA A 310 11.27 -1.47 -9.31
CA ALA A 310 12.54 -0.73 -9.37
C ALA A 310 13.22 -0.64 -7.99
N ARG A 311 12.45 -0.50 -6.91
CA ARG A 311 12.99 -0.49 -5.54
C ARG A 311 13.44 -1.88 -5.10
N VAL A 312 12.72 -2.92 -5.47
CA VAL A 312 13.16 -4.31 -5.20
C VAL A 312 14.50 -4.57 -5.88
N LEU A 313 14.62 -4.23 -7.15
CA LEU A 313 15.89 -4.34 -7.88
C LEU A 313 17.01 -3.57 -7.18
N ASP A 314 16.75 -2.35 -6.76
CA ASP A 314 17.75 -1.51 -6.10
C ASP A 314 18.24 -2.12 -4.77
N LEU A 315 17.32 -2.66 -3.98
CA LEU A 315 17.67 -3.34 -2.71
C LEU A 315 18.62 -4.52 -2.89
N TYR A 316 18.54 -5.22 -4.00
CA TYR A 316 19.33 -6.42 -4.30
C TYR A 316 20.38 -6.20 -5.39
N SER A 317 20.68 -4.94 -5.70
CA SER A 317 21.65 -4.56 -6.75
C SER A 317 21.40 -5.25 -8.10
N GLY A 318 20.13 -5.45 -8.42
CA GLY A 318 19.68 -6.08 -9.67
C GLY A 318 19.86 -7.62 -9.72
N SER A 319 20.28 -8.24 -8.63
CA SER A 319 20.56 -9.69 -8.58
C SER A 319 19.27 -10.52 -8.52
N HIS A 320 18.88 -11.14 -9.62
CA HIS A 320 17.78 -12.10 -9.66
C HIS A 320 18.00 -13.27 -8.67
N ALA A 321 19.23 -13.77 -8.56
CA ALA A 321 19.55 -14.88 -7.67
C ALA A 321 19.30 -14.51 -6.20
N ASP A 322 19.69 -13.30 -5.79
CA ASP A 322 19.52 -12.83 -4.41
C ASP A 322 18.02 -12.56 -4.11
N ILE A 323 17.30 -11.99 -5.06
CA ILE A 323 15.84 -11.81 -4.94
C ILE A 323 15.15 -13.16 -4.77
N SER A 324 15.44 -14.13 -5.64
CA SER A 324 14.83 -15.46 -5.62
C SER A 324 15.20 -16.28 -4.38
N ALA A 325 16.34 -15.98 -3.74
CA ALA A 325 16.75 -16.62 -2.49
C ALA A 325 15.88 -16.20 -1.30
N GLU A 326 15.33 -14.97 -1.31
CA GLU A 326 14.54 -14.41 -0.20
C GLU A 326 13.05 -14.32 -0.49
N ILE A 327 12.65 -14.27 -1.76
CA ILE A 327 11.26 -14.08 -2.18
C ILE A 327 10.85 -15.18 -3.15
N SER A 328 9.84 -15.96 -2.78
CA SER A 328 9.13 -16.83 -3.70
C SER A 328 7.83 -16.17 -4.16
N GLY A 329 7.20 -16.72 -5.19
CA GLY A 329 5.99 -16.17 -5.77
C GLY A 329 4.93 -17.20 -6.05
N THR A 330 3.68 -16.74 -6.13
CA THR A 330 2.52 -17.54 -6.52
C THR A 330 1.64 -16.74 -7.47
N THR A 331 0.82 -17.43 -8.24
CA THR A 331 -0.18 -16.82 -9.12
C THR A 331 -1.48 -17.60 -9.03
N TYR A 332 -2.60 -16.91 -8.90
CA TYR A 332 -3.91 -17.54 -8.72
C TYR A 332 -4.96 -16.94 -9.65
N THR A 333 -5.81 -17.83 -10.18
CA THR A 333 -6.98 -17.47 -10.97
C THR A 333 -8.14 -17.03 -10.07
N ASP A 334 -9.13 -16.37 -10.65
CA ASP A 334 -10.38 -16.03 -9.92
C ASP A 334 -11.06 -17.27 -9.33
N GLU A 335 -11.05 -18.39 -10.05
CA GLU A 335 -11.63 -19.64 -9.55
C GLU A 335 -10.91 -20.15 -8.30
N GLN A 336 -9.58 -20.11 -8.30
CA GLN A 336 -8.77 -20.49 -7.15
C GLN A 336 -9.00 -19.54 -5.95
N ILE A 337 -9.13 -18.26 -6.21
CA ILE A 337 -9.44 -17.26 -5.17
C ILE A 337 -10.81 -17.55 -4.57
N ARG A 338 -11.84 -17.77 -5.39
CA ARG A 338 -13.19 -18.11 -4.94
C ARG A 338 -13.22 -19.38 -4.08
N GLU A 339 -12.57 -20.42 -4.56
CA GLU A 339 -12.44 -21.69 -3.83
C GLU A 339 -11.81 -21.47 -2.45
N THR A 340 -10.73 -20.70 -2.39
CA THR A 340 -10.01 -20.41 -1.14
C THR A 340 -10.89 -19.65 -0.15
N VAL A 341 -11.59 -18.62 -0.59
CA VAL A 341 -12.51 -17.86 0.28
C VAL A 341 -13.60 -18.78 0.83
N LYS A 342 -14.21 -19.60 -0.03
CA LYS A 342 -15.29 -20.53 0.34
C LYS A 342 -14.84 -21.57 1.34
N GLU A 343 -13.74 -22.25 1.06
CA GLU A 343 -13.22 -23.32 1.92
C GLU A 343 -12.75 -22.80 3.26
N THR A 344 -12.06 -21.67 3.29
CA THR A 344 -11.58 -21.06 4.54
C THR A 344 -12.73 -20.65 5.44
N TRP A 345 -13.79 -20.09 4.88
CA TRP A 345 -15.01 -19.77 5.62
C TRP A 345 -15.66 -21.02 6.20
N LYS A 346 -15.80 -22.05 5.38
CA LYS A 346 -16.42 -23.31 5.79
C LYS A 346 -15.62 -24.05 6.88
N GLU A 347 -14.31 -24.13 6.72
CA GLU A 347 -13.45 -24.95 7.59
C GLU A 347 -12.96 -24.21 8.84
N HIS A 348 -12.71 -22.92 8.73
CA HIS A 348 -12.10 -22.13 9.80
C HIS A 348 -12.96 -20.98 10.30
N HIS A 349 -14.11 -20.72 9.71
CA HIS A 349 -14.98 -19.58 10.01
C HIS A 349 -14.24 -18.24 9.97
N TYR A 350 -13.22 -18.16 9.12
CA TYR A 350 -12.48 -16.93 8.87
C TYR A 350 -12.83 -16.42 7.47
N LEU A 351 -13.39 -15.20 7.40
CA LEU A 351 -13.79 -14.60 6.14
C LEU A 351 -12.62 -13.83 5.54
N LEU A 352 -12.13 -14.32 4.40
CA LEU A 352 -11.07 -13.66 3.63
C LEU A 352 -11.66 -12.69 2.64
N ASP A 353 -10.98 -11.57 2.40
CA ASP A 353 -11.18 -10.81 1.18
C ASP A 353 -10.43 -11.50 0.01
N PRO A 354 -10.74 -11.18 -1.25
CA PRO A 354 -10.09 -11.84 -2.39
C PRO A 354 -8.56 -11.72 -2.42
N HIS A 355 -8.01 -10.61 -1.94
CA HIS A 355 -6.56 -10.37 -1.90
C HIS A 355 -5.89 -11.26 -0.84
N GLY A 356 -6.43 -11.26 0.36
CA GLY A 356 -5.96 -12.10 1.46
C GLY A 356 -6.07 -13.59 1.14
N ALA A 357 -7.05 -13.99 0.33
CA ALA A 357 -7.19 -15.36 -0.14
C ALA A 357 -5.95 -15.83 -0.92
N CYS A 358 -5.37 -14.97 -1.74
CA CYS A 358 -4.10 -15.28 -2.42
C CYS A 358 -2.99 -15.54 -1.40
N GLY A 359 -2.89 -14.71 -0.38
CA GLY A 359 -1.88 -14.86 0.67
C GLY A 359 -2.07 -16.12 1.51
N TYR A 360 -3.29 -16.38 1.95
CA TYR A 360 -3.60 -17.59 2.72
C TYR A 360 -3.30 -18.86 1.93
N ARG A 361 -3.77 -18.94 0.69
CA ARG A 361 -3.53 -20.11 -0.18
C ARG A 361 -2.04 -20.35 -0.40
N ALA A 362 -1.27 -19.30 -0.65
CA ALA A 362 0.17 -19.40 -0.82
C ALA A 362 0.87 -20.00 0.40
N LEU A 363 0.42 -19.68 1.60
CA LEU A 363 0.94 -20.27 2.83
C LEU A 363 0.52 -21.74 2.98
N VAL A 364 -0.74 -22.07 2.71
CA VAL A 364 -1.19 -23.47 2.74
C VAL A 364 -0.36 -24.35 1.82
N GLU A 365 -0.06 -23.87 0.61
CA GLU A 365 0.70 -24.59 -0.38
C GLU A 365 2.22 -24.57 -0.16
N GLY A 366 2.75 -23.49 0.46
CA GLY A 366 4.19 -23.20 0.48
C GLY A 366 4.90 -23.31 1.80
N LEU A 367 4.20 -23.41 2.94
CA LEU A 367 4.87 -23.55 4.23
C LEU A 367 5.55 -24.90 4.36
N LYS A 368 6.75 -24.87 4.93
CA LYS A 368 7.55 -26.04 5.24
C LYS A 368 7.42 -26.41 6.71
N GLU A 369 7.81 -27.62 7.08
CA GLU A 369 7.85 -28.06 8.46
C GLU A 369 8.67 -27.11 9.34
N GLY A 370 8.15 -26.73 10.49
CA GLY A 370 8.79 -25.82 11.44
C GLY A 370 8.66 -24.34 11.11
N GLU A 371 8.01 -23.99 9.97
CA GLU A 371 7.73 -22.59 9.63
C GLU A 371 6.38 -22.12 10.17
N THR A 372 6.30 -20.86 10.55
CA THR A 372 5.05 -20.17 10.87
C THR A 372 4.78 -19.12 9.82
N GLY A 373 3.59 -19.15 9.23
CA GLY A 373 3.20 -18.23 8.18
C GLY A 373 2.31 -17.09 8.67
N VAL A 374 2.54 -15.91 8.15
CA VAL A 374 1.66 -14.74 8.30
C VAL A 374 1.30 -14.26 6.91
N PHE A 375 0.01 -14.18 6.60
CA PHE A 375 -0.44 -13.46 5.41
C PHE A 375 -1.05 -12.11 5.80
N LEU A 376 -0.91 -11.14 4.92
CA LEU A 376 -1.49 -9.82 5.15
C LEU A 376 -2.93 -9.81 4.63
N GLU A 377 -3.89 -9.58 5.53
CA GLU A 377 -5.29 -9.34 5.17
C GLU A 377 -5.46 -7.85 4.94
N THR A 378 -5.38 -7.45 3.67
CA THR A 378 -5.14 -6.06 3.27
C THR A 378 -6.39 -5.19 3.22
N ALA A 379 -7.57 -5.79 3.21
CA ALA A 379 -8.85 -5.08 3.21
C ALA A 379 -9.92 -5.91 3.92
N HIS A 380 -10.90 -5.22 4.51
CA HIS A 380 -12.05 -5.90 5.10
C HIS A 380 -12.90 -6.55 3.99
N PRO A 381 -13.36 -7.79 4.17
CA PRO A 381 -14.17 -8.48 3.14
C PRO A 381 -15.41 -7.71 2.68
N ALA A 382 -16.03 -6.92 3.55
CA ALA A 382 -17.21 -6.11 3.20
C ALA A 382 -16.92 -5.04 2.14
N LYS A 383 -15.67 -4.70 1.87
CA LYS A 383 -15.31 -3.81 0.75
C LYS A 383 -15.52 -4.46 -0.61
N PHE A 384 -15.66 -5.77 -0.64
CA PHE A 384 -15.93 -6.61 -1.82
C PHE A 384 -17.22 -7.41 -1.62
N LEU A 385 -18.23 -6.77 -1.04
CA LEU A 385 -19.44 -7.37 -0.52
C LEU A 385 -20.13 -8.30 -1.52
N GLU A 386 -20.40 -7.81 -2.74
CA GLU A 386 -21.08 -8.59 -3.78
C GLU A 386 -20.33 -9.87 -4.12
N THR A 387 -19.03 -9.78 -4.34
CA THR A 387 -18.18 -10.93 -4.65
C THR A 387 -18.16 -11.92 -3.49
N VAL A 388 -17.92 -11.45 -2.28
CA VAL A 388 -17.77 -12.32 -1.10
C VAL A 388 -19.09 -13.02 -0.78
N GLU A 389 -20.22 -12.30 -0.77
CA GLU A 389 -21.55 -12.88 -0.54
C GLU A 389 -21.89 -13.93 -1.60
N SER A 390 -21.54 -13.69 -2.86
CA SER A 390 -21.76 -14.65 -3.95
C SER A 390 -20.97 -15.95 -3.77
N ILE A 391 -19.81 -15.87 -3.11
CA ILE A 391 -18.95 -17.03 -2.85
C ILE A 391 -19.47 -17.86 -1.69
N ILE A 392 -19.77 -17.22 -0.55
CA ILE A 392 -20.14 -17.93 0.68
C ILE A 392 -21.62 -18.26 0.77
N GLY A 393 -22.47 -17.59 -0.02
CA GLY A 393 -23.92 -17.80 -0.02
C GLY A 393 -24.64 -17.25 1.19
N GLU A 394 -24.00 -16.36 1.94
CA GLU A 394 -24.53 -15.74 3.15
C GLU A 394 -24.35 -14.23 3.09
N ALA A 395 -25.17 -13.49 3.84
CA ALA A 395 -25.02 -12.04 3.99
C ALA A 395 -23.78 -11.73 4.85
N VAL A 396 -23.00 -10.74 4.42
CA VAL A 396 -21.86 -10.24 5.16
C VAL A 396 -22.25 -8.97 5.89
N GLU A 397 -21.94 -8.90 7.18
CA GLU A 397 -22.18 -7.70 7.97
C GLU A 397 -21.28 -6.56 7.49
N ILE A 398 -21.88 -5.41 7.21
CA ILE A 398 -21.15 -4.21 6.80
C ILE A 398 -20.76 -3.44 8.06
N PRO A 399 -19.45 -3.25 8.35
CA PRO A 399 -19.00 -2.46 9.50
C PRO A 399 -19.58 -1.05 9.48
N VAL A 400 -19.83 -0.49 10.66
CA VAL A 400 -20.45 0.85 10.81
C VAL A 400 -19.68 1.92 10.05
N LYS A 401 -18.36 1.86 10.05
CA LYS A 401 -17.51 2.81 9.29
C LYS A 401 -17.84 2.83 7.79
N LEU A 402 -18.11 1.66 7.20
CA LEU A 402 -18.49 1.57 5.78
C LEU A 402 -19.95 1.99 5.55
N GLN A 403 -20.85 1.70 6.49
CA GLN A 403 -22.24 2.13 6.39
C GLN A 403 -22.37 3.64 6.28
N GLU A 404 -21.53 4.39 7.01
CA GLU A 404 -21.54 5.85 6.97
C GLU A 404 -21.14 6.37 5.57
N PHE A 405 -20.17 5.77 4.92
CA PHE A 405 -19.81 6.13 3.54
C PHE A 405 -20.94 5.84 2.56
N MET A 406 -21.65 4.73 2.75
CA MET A 406 -22.76 4.33 1.87
C MET A 406 -23.95 5.29 1.88
N LYS A 407 -24.13 6.06 2.96
CA LYS A 407 -25.18 7.08 3.07
C LYS A 407 -24.87 8.35 2.29
N GLY A 408 -23.60 8.57 1.91
CA GLY A 408 -23.19 9.79 1.21
C GLY A 408 -23.61 9.79 -0.26
N GLU A 409 -23.66 10.98 -0.84
CA GLU A 409 -23.94 11.19 -2.26
C GLU A 409 -22.64 11.17 -3.07
N LYS A 410 -22.58 10.35 -4.11
CA LYS A 410 -21.46 10.30 -5.03
C LYS A 410 -21.34 11.62 -5.80
N LYS A 411 -20.16 12.25 -5.74
CA LYS A 411 -19.79 13.42 -6.53
C LYS A 411 -18.47 13.15 -7.24
N SER A 412 -18.50 13.13 -8.56
CA SER A 412 -17.32 12.94 -9.38
C SER A 412 -17.42 13.72 -10.67
N LEU A 413 -16.27 14.10 -11.21
CA LEU A 413 -16.16 14.72 -12.53
C LEU A 413 -15.78 13.66 -13.55
N GLN A 414 -16.44 13.67 -14.70
CA GLN A 414 -16.11 12.78 -15.80
C GLN A 414 -14.83 13.22 -16.49
N MET A 415 -13.95 12.27 -16.77
CA MET A 415 -12.68 12.52 -17.42
C MET A 415 -12.39 11.46 -18.48
N THR A 416 -11.90 11.87 -19.64
CA THR A 416 -11.41 10.90 -20.63
C THR A 416 -10.02 10.41 -20.23
N LYS A 417 -9.56 9.33 -20.85
CA LYS A 417 -8.17 8.85 -20.69
C LYS A 417 -7.14 9.65 -21.49
N ASP A 418 -7.58 10.66 -22.24
CA ASP A 418 -6.71 11.53 -23.02
C ASP A 418 -6.05 12.58 -22.12
N PHE A 419 -4.72 12.63 -22.13
CA PHE A 419 -3.98 13.59 -21.31
C PHE A 419 -4.30 15.05 -21.65
N ALA A 420 -4.62 15.37 -22.91
CA ALA A 420 -4.98 16.73 -23.29
C ALA A 420 -6.18 17.25 -22.48
N ASP A 421 -7.18 16.42 -22.25
CA ASP A 421 -8.36 16.78 -21.47
C ASP A 421 -8.03 16.95 -19.99
N PHE A 422 -7.21 16.06 -19.42
CA PHE A 422 -6.75 16.17 -18.05
C PHE A 422 -5.89 17.42 -17.82
N LYS A 423 -4.95 17.69 -18.73
CA LYS A 423 -4.12 18.89 -18.69
C LYS A 423 -4.98 20.15 -18.73
N LYS A 424 -5.95 20.21 -19.64
CA LYS A 424 -6.88 21.33 -19.74
C LYS A 424 -7.60 21.59 -18.43
N TYR A 425 -8.08 20.52 -17.79
CA TYR A 425 -8.72 20.63 -16.48
C TYR A 425 -7.75 21.17 -15.42
N LEU A 426 -6.55 20.60 -15.30
CA LEU A 426 -5.55 21.05 -14.33
C LEU A 426 -5.14 22.50 -14.50
N LEU A 427 -5.08 23.00 -15.74
CA LEU A 427 -4.77 24.41 -16.02
C LEU A 427 -5.88 25.38 -15.59
N THR A 428 -7.07 24.89 -15.26
CA THR A 428 -8.16 25.73 -14.70
C THR A 428 -8.03 25.97 -13.20
N LEU A 429 -7.13 25.24 -12.52
CA LEU A 429 -6.90 25.35 -11.08
C LEU A 429 -5.95 26.52 -10.78
#